data_bf061955bd5e88b10b92767427ac0775
#
_entry.id   bf061955bd5e88b10b92767427ac0775
#
_cell.length_a   1.000
_cell.length_b   1.000
_cell.length_c   1.000
_cell.angle_alpha   90.00
_cell.angle_beta   90.00
_cell.angle_gamma   90.00
#
_symmetry.space_group_name_H-M   'P 1'
#
loop_
_entity.id
_entity.type
_entity.pdbx_description
1 polymer ?
#
loop_
_entity_poly.entity_id
_entity_poly.type
_entity_poly.pdbx_seq_one_letter_code
_entity_poly.pdbx_strand_id
1 'polypeptide(L)'
;MSVLVIKGLTVEVTTEDGPKEILRGVDLTVKAGEIHALMGPNGSGKSTLAYAIAGHPKYTITGGQVSLDGQDVLEMSVDERARAGLFLAMQYPVEVPGVSISNFLRTSITAIRGEAPNLRHWIKELKESMAGLQIDPQFAERNVNEGFSGGEKKRHEIMQLELLKPKFAILDETDSGLDVDALRIVSEGVVRAKAANNHGILLITHYTRILKYIKPDFVHVFASGRIVEQGGPELADKLEAQGYAEYVTA
;
A
#
# COMPACT_ATOMS: atom_id res chain seq x y z
N MET A 1 -21.04 -0.03 -1.60
CA MET A 1 -19.73 0.03 -2.26
C MET A 1 -18.76 0.54 -1.22
N SER A 2 -17.66 -0.19 -0.95
CA SER A 2 -16.73 0.20 0.10
C SER A 2 -16.01 1.50 -0.23
N VAL A 3 -15.75 2.33 0.80
CA VAL A 3 -15.10 3.63 0.66
C VAL A 3 -14.15 3.90 1.83
N LEU A 4 -12.94 4.34 1.51
CA LEU A 4 -11.97 4.89 2.45
C LEU A 4 -12.01 6.42 2.34
N VAL A 5 -12.29 7.10 3.44
CA VAL A 5 -12.40 8.57 3.46
C VAL A 5 -11.41 9.13 4.48
N ILE A 6 -10.61 10.07 4.06
CA ILE A 6 -9.66 10.83 4.86
C ILE A 6 -10.10 12.29 4.80
N LYS A 7 -10.29 12.95 5.96
CA LYS A 7 -10.72 14.34 6.04
C LYS A 7 -9.83 15.13 6.99
N GLY A 8 -9.19 16.16 6.47
CA GLY A 8 -8.40 17.12 7.23
C GLY A 8 -7.30 16.46 8.08
N LEU A 9 -6.72 15.33 7.64
CA LEU A 9 -5.78 14.56 8.46
C LEU A 9 -4.49 15.33 8.70
N THR A 10 -4.17 15.56 9.99
CA THR A 10 -2.92 16.17 10.45
C THR A 10 -2.12 15.18 11.28
N VAL A 11 -0.81 15.14 11.06
CA VAL A 11 0.08 14.16 11.67
C VAL A 11 1.42 14.78 12.02
N GLU A 12 1.91 14.46 13.20
CA GLU A 12 3.24 14.83 13.68
C GLU A 12 4.15 13.61 13.87
N VAL A 13 5.44 13.86 13.83
CA VAL A 13 6.49 12.93 14.23
C VAL A 13 7.35 13.58 15.31
N THR A 14 7.70 12.82 16.34
CA THR A 14 8.66 13.27 17.36
C THR A 14 10.06 13.22 16.78
N THR A 15 10.78 14.35 16.80
CA THR A 15 12.19 14.50 16.43
C THR A 15 13.01 14.93 17.64
N GLU A 16 14.34 14.97 17.52
CA GLU A 16 15.23 15.47 18.57
C GLU A 16 14.94 16.93 18.94
N ASP A 17 14.49 17.72 17.95
CA ASP A 17 14.11 19.13 18.11
C ASP A 17 12.66 19.34 18.59
N GLY A 18 11.92 18.25 18.88
CA GLY A 18 10.52 18.28 19.28
C GLY A 18 9.55 17.75 18.21
N PRO A 19 8.25 17.89 18.45
CA PRO A 19 7.24 17.45 17.48
C PRO A 19 7.29 18.27 16.20
N LYS A 20 7.26 17.59 15.06
CA LYS A 20 7.25 18.20 13.72
C LYS A 20 6.02 17.76 12.96
N GLU A 21 5.20 18.71 12.54
CA GLU A 21 4.05 18.46 11.69
C GLU A 21 4.51 18.06 10.28
N ILE A 22 4.02 16.91 9.82
CA ILE A 22 4.33 16.33 8.50
C ILE A 22 3.12 16.40 7.59
N LEU A 23 1.93 16.01 8.08
CA LEU A 23 0.68 16.13 7.32
C LEU A 23 -0.13 17.30 7.83
N ARG A 24 -0.68 18.09 6.89
CA ARG A 24 -1.23 19.41 7.16
C ARG A 24 -2.65 19.57 6.63
N GLY A 25 -3.53 18.63 6.98
CA GLY A 25 -4.92 18.65 6.53
C GLY A 25 -5.09 17.94 5.19
N VAL A 26 -4.87 16.62 5.17
CA VAL A 26 -5.02 15.81 3.96
C VAL A 26 -6.47 15.38 3.80
N ASP A 27 -7.04 15.66 2.62
CA ASP A 27 -8.35 15.20 2.19
C ASP A 27 -8.20 14.23 1.02
N LEU A 28 -8.73 13.00 1.15
CA LEU A 28 -8.69 11.99 0.09
C LEU A 28 -9.86 11.02 0.26
N THR A 29 -10.51 10.67 -0.85
CA THR A 29 -11.53 9.61 -0.87
C THR A 29 -11.16 8.60 -1.93
N VAL A 30 -11.07 7.32 -1.54
CA VAL A 30 -10.81 6.18 -2.44
C VAL A 30 -12.00 5.24 -2.35
N LYS A 31 -12.61 4.89 -3.51
CA LYS A 31 -13.68 3.90 -3.56
C LYS A 31 -13.14 2.54 -4.00
N ALA A 32 -13.87 1.49 -3.62
CA ALA A 32 -13.57 0.15 -4.11
C ALA A 32 -13.54 0.13 -5.65
N GLY A 33 -12.49 -0.49 -6.20
CA GLY A 33 -12.25 -0.57 -7.64
C GLY A 33 -11.55 0.63 -8.26
N GLU A 34 -11.33 1.73 -7.53
CA GLU A 34 -10.55 2.87 -8.01
C GLU A 34 -9.05 2.69 -7.69
N ILE A 35 -8.19 3.19 -8.57
CA ILE A 35 -6.75 3.33 -8.36
C ILE A 35 -6.42 4.81 -8.30
N HIS A 36 -5.91 5.25 -7.16
CA HIS A 36 -5.43 6.60 -6.94
C HIS A 36 -3.90 6.57 -6.86
N ALA A 37 -3.23 7.29 -7.75
CA ALA A 37 -1.79 7.48 -7.68
C ALA A 37 -1.48 8.73 -6.86
N LEU A 38 -0.69 8.58 -5.80
CA LEU A 38 -0.19 9.69 -4.98
C LEU A 38 1.27 9.94 -5.35
N MET A 39 1.52 11.03 -6.04
CA MET A 39 2.82 11.40 -6.58
C MET A 39 3.34 12.68 -5.92
N GLY A 40 4.65 12.83 -5.84
CA GLY A 40 5.26 14.03 -5.24
C GLY A 40 6.73 13.83 -4.90
N PRO A 41 7.45 14.90 -4.57
CA PRO A 41 8.87 14.82 -4.27
C PRO A 41 9.16 14.01 -3.00
N ASN A 42 10.41 13.57 -2.86
CA ASN A 42 10.86 12.90 -1.64
C ASN A 42 10.72 13.84 -0.44
N GLY A 43 10.33 13.29 0.71
CA GLY A 43 10.12 14.07 1.93
C GLY A 43 8.82 14.87 1.98
N SER A 44 7.93 14.77 0.99
CA SER A 44 6.64 15.48 1.00
C SER A 44 5.62 14.95 2.02
N GLY A 45 5.82 13.73 2.57
CA GLY A 45 4.93 13.11 3.55
C GLY A 45 4.08 11.96 3.04
N LYS A 46 4.28 11.46 1.82
CA LYS A 46 3.49 10.34 1.22
C LYS A 46 3.51 9.07 2.08
N SER A 47 4.70 8.59 2.44
CA SER A 47 4.85 7.41 3.31
C SER A 47 4.32 7.68 4.71
N THR A 48 4.43 8.93 5.22
CA THR A 48 3.80 9.32 6.49
C THR A 48 2.29 9.11 6.44
N LEU A 49 1.63 9.47 5.33
CA LEU A 49 0.20 9.23 5.14
C LEU A 49 -0.12 7.73 5.21
N ALA A 50 0.64 6.91 4.47
CA ALA A 50 0.46 5.45 4.46
C ALA A 50 0.59 4.84 5.87
N TYR A 51 1.67 5.17 6.56
CA TYR A 51 1.95 4.64 7.90
C TYR A 51 0.99 5.16 8.97
N ALA A 52 0.57 6.42 8.89
CA ALA A 52 -0.41 6.99 9.83
C ALA A 52 -1.78 6.28 9.71
N ILE A 53 -2.26 6.05 8.48
CA ILE A 53 -3.48 5.29 8.23
C ILE A 53 -3.35 3.84 8.72
N ALA A 54 -2.19 3.22 8.54
CA ALA A 54 -1.92 1.86 9.02
C ALA A 54 -1.74 1.76 10.53
N GLY A 55 -1.61 2.89 11.27
CA GLY A 55 -1.49 2.91 12.72
C GLY A 55 -0.07 2.71 13.25
N HIS A 56 0.95 3.10 12.47
CA HIS A 56 2.33 2.97 12.89
C HIS A 56 2.66 3.89 14.09
N PRO A 57 3.22 3.37 15.20
CA PRO A 57 3.36 4.09 16.48
C PRO A 57 4.30 5.30 16.44
N LYS A 58 5.11 5.43 15.40
CA LYS A 58 6.01 6.59 15.21
C LYS A 58 5.25 7.89 14.96
N TYR A 59 4.02 7.81 14.46
CA TYR A 59 3.26 8.96 13.99
C TYR A 59 2.10 9.26 14.94
N THR A 60 1.96 10.52 15.34
CA THR A 60 0.89 11.01 16.19
C THR A 60 -0.15 11.75 15.34
N ILE A 61 -1.38 11.28 15.35
CA ILE A 61 -2.50 11.97 14.71
C ILE A 61 -2.89 13.15 15.61
N THR A 62 -2.84 14.38 15.08
CA THR A 62 -3.17 15.60 15.80
C THR A 62 -4.52 16.18 15.42
N GLY A 63 -5.12 15.69 14.33
CA GLY A 63 -6.45 16.10 13.90
C GLY A 63 -6.92 15.40 12.65
N GLY A 64 -8.17 15.64 12.28
CA GLY A 64 -8.82 15.03 11.15
C GLY A 64 -9.49 13.69 11.46
N GLN A 65 -9.95 13.03 10.42
CA GLN A 65 -10.68 11.76 10.49
C GLN A 65 -10.24 10.81 9.39
N VAL A 66 -10.21 9.51 9.69
CA VAL A 66 -10.06 8.44 8.70
C VAL A 66 -11.15 7.42 8.94
N SER A 67 -12.00 7.19 7.94
CA SER A 67 -13.07 6.19 8.04
C SER A 67 -13.02 5.18 6.90
N LEU A 68 -13.32 3.93 7.24
CA LEU A 68 -13.50 2.82 6.32
C LEU A 68 -14.92 2.31 6.45
N ASP A 69 -15.72 2.45 5.38
CA ASP A 69 -17.14 2.07 5.38
C ASP A 69 -17.93 2.73 6.53
N GLY A 70 -17.56 3.96 6.93
CA GLY A 70 -18.16 4.70 8.03
C GLY A 70 -17.66 4.34 9.42
N GLN A 71 -16.78 3.36 9.57
CA GLN A 71 -16.10 3.04 10.83
C GLN A 71 -14.86 3.90 11.00
N ASP A 72 -14.64 4.45 12.19
CA ASP A 72 -13.44 5.25 12.48
C ASP A 72 -12.21 4.36 12.57
N VAL A 73 -11.27 4.56 11.63
CA VAL A 73 -10.02 3.79 11.57
C VAL A 73 -9.03 4.23 12.64
N LEU A 74 -9.11 5.48 13.09
CA LEU A 74 -8.16 6.02 14.07
C LEU A 74 -8.33 5.41 15.47
N GLU A 75 -9.54 5.00 15.81
CA GLU A 75 -9.86 4.30 17.06
C GLU A 75 -9.47 2.81 17.05
N MET A 76 -9.14 2.25 15.87
CA MET A 76 -8.78 0.84 15.72
C MET A 76 -7.31 0.59 16.04
N SER A 77 -7.01 -0.53 16.69
CA SER A 77 -5.66 -1.10 16.75
C SER A 77 -5.17 -1.53 15.36
N VAL A 78 -3.87 -1.74 15.18
CA VAL A 78 -3.27 -2.11 13.88
C VAL A 78 -3.89 -3.38 13.30
N ASP A 79 -4.11 -4.39 14.13
CA ASP A 79 -4.71 -5.66 13.73
C ASP A 79 -6.22 -5.54 13.42
N GLU A 80 -6.95 -4.64 14.11
CA GLU A 80 -8.33 -4.32 13.78
C GLU A 80 -8.44 -3.61 12.44
N ARG A 81 -7.54 -2.68 12.10
CA ARG A 81 -7.46 -2.04 10.78
C ARG A 81 -7.26 -3.08 9.67
N ALA A 82 -6.37 -4.05 9.89
CA ALA A 82 -6.15 -5.15 8.96
C ALA A 82 -7.39 -6.03 8.79
N ARG A 83 -8.07 -6.40 9.90
CA ARG A 83 -9.34 -7.15 9.84
C ARG A 83 -10.48 -6.37 9.21
N ALA A 84 -10.52 -5.07 9.37
CA ALA A 84 -11.50 -4.19 8.70
C ALA A 84 -11.30 -4.15 7.18
N GLY A 85 -10.12 -4.54 6.70
CA GLY A 85 -9.78 -4.65 5.28
C GLY A 85 -8.77 -3.64 4.77
N LEU A 86 -7.95 -3.04 5.64
CA LEU A 86 -6.80 -2.24 5.23
C LEU A 86 -5.56 -3.12 5.05
N PHE A 87 -4.79 -2.84 4.00
CA PHE A 87 -3.50 -3.48 3.73
C PHE A 87 -2.46 -2.41 3.40
N LEU A 88 -1.25 -2.58 3.91
CA LEU A 88 -0.10 -1.75 3.58
C LEU A 88 1.03 -2.62 3.03
N ALA A 89 1.41 -2.41 1.76
CA ALA A 89 2.69 -2.84 1.24
C ALA A 89 3.73 -1.78 1.61
N MET A 90 4.71 -2.15 2.40
CA MET A 90 5.68 -1.23 2.98
C MET A 90 6.80 -0.91 1.99
N GLN A 91 7.36 0.29 2.07
CA GLN A 91 8.57 0.63 1.31
C GLN A 91 9.72 -0.36 1.62
N TYR A 92 9.90 -0.70 2.89
CA TYR A 92 10.90 -1.66 3.37
C TYR A 92 10.22 -2.77 4.17
N PRO A 93 9.89 -3.92 3.52
CA PRO A 93 9.25 -5.04 4.20
C PRO A 93 10.13 -5.65 5.30
N VAL A 94 9.55 -5.87 6.48
CA VAL A 94 10.24 -6.39 7.66
C VAL A 94 10.47 -7.90 7.52
N GLU A 95 11.60 -8.38 8.04
CA GLU A 95 11.91 -9.80 8.16
C GLU A 95 11.29 -10.38 9.44
N VAL A 96 10.74 -11.60 9.34
CA VAL A 96 10.18 -12.32 10.49
C VAL A 96 10.85 -13.68 10.60
N PRO A 97 12.01 -13.76 11.29
CA PRO A 97 12.72 -15.02 11.45
C PRO A 97 11.89 -16.09 12.17
N GLY A 98 12.02 -17.34 11.74
CA GLY A 98 11.34 -18.47 12.35
C GLY A 98 9.87 -18.65 11.96
N VAL A 99 9.31 -17.79 11.12
CA VAL A 99 7.93 -17.88 10.64
C VAL A 99 7.92 -18.09 9.13
N SER A 100 7.53 -19.27 8.65
CA SER A 100 7.45 -19.54 7.23
C SER A 100 6.34 -18.73 6.56
N ILE A 101 6.53 -18.38 5.28
CA ILE A 101 5.55 -17.65 4.46
C ILE A 101 4.18 -18.35 4.50
N SER A 102 4.14 -19.67 4.31
CA SER A 102 2.90 -20.46 4.32
C SER A 102 2.16 -20.33 5.65
N ASN A 103 2.88 -20.44 6.78
CA ASN A 103 2.28 -20.30 8.11
C ASN A 103 1.82 -18.86 8.38
N PHE A 104 2.64 -17.86 8.04
CA PHE A 104 2.29 -16.45 8.18
C PHE A 104 0.99 -16.13 7.45
N LEU A 105 0.90 -16.46 6.17
CA LEU A 105 -0.26 -16.17 5.34
C LEU A 105 -1.51 -16.91 5.81
N ARG A 106 -1.38 -18.20 6.14
CA ARG A 106 -2.51 -19.00 6.64
C ARG A 106 -3.05 -18.46 7.96
N THR A 107 -2.17 -18.06 8.87
CA THR A 107 -2.54 -17.45 10.16
C THR A 107 -3.21 -16.10 9.95
N SER A 108 -2.67 -15.26 9.08
CA SER A 108 -3.25 -13.95 8.72
C SER A 108 -4.65 -14.09 8.12
N ILE A 109 -4.82 -15.04 7.17
CA ILE A 109 -6.14 -15.32 6.59
C ILE A 109 -7.12 -15.80 7.65
N THR A 110 -6.68 -16.67 8.57
CA THR A 110 -7.51 -17.13 9.68
C THR A 110 -7.96 -15.99 10.57
N ALA A 111 -7.05 -15.07 10.90
CA ALA A 111 -7.37 -13.90 11.72
C ALA A 111 -8.36 -12.94 11.02
N ILE A 112 -8.27 -12.79 9.70
CA ILE A 112 -9.18 -11.93 8.92
C ILE A 112 -10.56 -12.56 8.75
N ARG A 113 -10.63 -13.89 8.50
CA ARG A 113 -11.88 -14.59 8.18
C ARG A 113 -12.58 -15.14 9.43
N GLY A 114 -11.90 -15.22 10.57
CA GLY A 114 -12.39 -15.86 11.80
C GLY A 114 -12.30 -17.40 11.79
N GLU A 115 -11.92 -18.02 10.67
CA GLU A 115 -11.76 -19.45 10.51
C GLU A 115 -10.58 -19.83 9.61
N ALA A 116 -9.96 -20.97 9.88
CA ALA A 116 -8.86 -21.45 9.07
C ALA A 116 -9.35 -21.90 7.68
N PRO A 117 -8.62 -21.56 6.60
CA PRO A 117 -8.98 -22.02 5.27
C PRO A 117 -8.84 -23.55 5.17
N ASN A 118 -9.68 -24.18 4.33
CA ASN A 118 -9.52 -25.59 4.00
C ASN A 118 -8.13 -25.84 3.42
N LEU A 119 -7.38 -26.81 3.96
CA LEU A 119 -5.98 -27.02 3.64
C LEU A 119 -5.73 -27.29 2.14
N ARG A 120 -6.60 -28.09 1.50
CA ARG A 120 -6.45 -28.41 0.06
C ARG A 120 -6.67 -27.14 -0.79
N HIS A 121 -7.66 -26.35 -0.45
CA HIS A 121 -7.95 -25.09 -1.16
C HIS A 121 -6.83 -24.07 -0.95
N TRP A 122 -6.37 -23.95 0.30
CA TRP A 122 -5.24 -23.08 0.66
C TRP A 122 -3.96 -23.39 -0.13
N ILE A 123 -3.55 -24.67 -0.18
CA ILE A 123 -2.36 -25.09 -0.93
C ILE A 123 -2.51 -24.74 -2.42
N LYS A 124 -3.70 -24.90 -2.97
CA LYS A 124 -3.97 -24.55 -4.37
C LYS A 124 -3.87 -23.03 -4.61
N GLU A 125 -4.56 -22.22 -3.80
CA GLU A 125 -4.51 -20.76 -3.92
C GLU A 125 -3.07 -20.23 -3.77
N LEU A 126 -2.31 -20.72 -2.79
CA LEU A 126 -0.92 -20.35 -2.57
C LEU A 126 -0.06 -20.64 -3.81
N LYS A 127 -0.15 -21.84 -4.35
CA LYS A 127 0.62 -22.25 -5.54
C LYS A 127 0.24 -21.43 -6.78
N GLU A 128 -1.03 -21.13 -6.98
CA GLU A 128 -1.52 -20.32 -8.09
C GLU A 128 -0.99 -18.89 -7.99
N SER A 129 -1.03 -18.27 -6.81
CA SER A 129 -0.48 -16.93 -6.59
C SER A 129 1.04 -16.91 -6.78
N MET A 130 1.78 -17.89 -6.22
CA MET A 130 3.22 -18.01 -6.42
C MET A 130 3.59 -18.13 -7.90
N ALA A 131 2.89 -18.99 -8.65
CA ALA A 131 3.12 -19.15 -10.09
C ALA A 131 2.84 -17.85 -10.87
N GLY A 132 1.75 -17.15 -10.56
CA GLY A 132 1.40 -15.87 -11.19
C GLY A 132 2.41 -14.75 -10.92
N LEU A 133 3.14 -14.83 -9.81
CA LEU A 133 4.18 -13.87 -9.42
C LEU A 133 5.60 -14.38 -9.70
N GLN A 134 5.74 -15.53 -10.36
CA GLN A 134 7.02 -16.18 -10.65
C GLN A 134 7.88 -16.36 -9.39
N ILE A 135 7.25 -16.77 -8.30
CA ILE A 135 7.91 -17.12 -7.03
C ILE A 135 8.15 -18.63 -7.02
N ASP A 136 9.40 -19.04 -6.74
CA ASP A 136 9.73 -20.46 -6.60
C ASP A 136 8.88 -21.09 -5.47
N PRO A 137 8.21 -22.22 -5.69
CA PRO A 137 7.41 -22.91 -4.65
C PRO A 137 8.15 -23.20 -3.35
N GLN A 138 9.47 -23.36 -3.38
CA GLN A 138 10.28 -23.56 -2.18
C GLN A 138 10.24 -22.37 -1.22
N PHE A 139 9.93 -21.16 -1.70
CA PHE A 139 9.78 -19.99 -0.84
C PHE A 139 8.64 -20.12 0.17
N ALA A 140 7.63 -20.93 -0.08
CA ALA A 140 6.54 -21.17 0.88
C ALA A 140 7.03 -21.60 2.27
N GLU A 141 8.14 -22.35 2.32
CA GLU A 141 8.74 -22.87 3.56
C GLU A 141 9.85 -21.96 4.11
N ARG A 142 10.26 -20.91 3.38
CA ARG A 142 11.24 -19.95 3.86
C ARG A 142 10.59 -18.96 4.83
N ASN A 143 11.40 -18.42 5.73
CA ASN A 143 10.95 -17.37 6.66
C ASN A 143 10.58 -16.08 5.91
N VAL A 144 9.59 -15.37 6.43
CA VAL A 144 9.07 -14.14 5.82
C VAL A 144 10.19 -13.14 5.62
N ASN A 145 10.47 -12.80 4.36
CA ASN A 145 11.43 -11.80 3.90
C ASN A 145 12.90 -12.05 4.28
N GLU A 146 13.24 -13.11 5.03
CA GLU A 146 14.59 -13.37 5.49
C GLU A 146 15.52 -13.74 4.33
N GLY A 147 16.53 -12.89 4.10
CA GLY A 147 17.49 -13.06 3.01
C GLY A 147 16.89 -12.93 1.61
N PHE A 148 15.75 -12.27 1.45
CA PHE A 148 15.15 -12.01 0.15
C PHE A 148 15.78 -10.79 -0.51
N SER A 149 15.95 -10.86 -1.83
CA SER A 149 16.24 -9.68 -2.65
C SER A 149 15.07 -8.69 -2.62
N GLY A 150 15.31 -7.44 -3.02
CA GLY A 150 14.25 -6.42 -3.09
C GLY A 150 13.07 -6.86 -3.96
N GLY A 151 13.33 -7.47 -5.12
CA GLY A 151 12.29 -7.97 -6.01
C GLY A 151 11.49 -9.13 -5.42
N GLU A 152 12.12 -10.05 -4.71
CA GLU A 152 11.44 -11.15 -4.01
C GLU A 152 10.55 -10.62 -2.88
N LYS A 153 11.03 -9.65 -2.09
CA LYS A 153 10.22 -8.99 -1.04
C LYS A 153 8.96 -8.35 -1.63
N LYS A 154 9.10 -7.62 -2.75
CA LYS A 154 7.95 -6.97 -3.41
C LYS A 154 6.96 -7.97 -4.02
N ARG A 155 7.44 -9.04 -4.67
CA ARG A 155 6.56 -10.12 -5.14
C ARG A 155 5.81 -10.78 -3.98
N HIS A 156 6.48 -10.99 -2.84
CA HIS A 156 5.85 -11.53 -1.64
C HIS A 156 4.77 -10.60 -1.07
N GLU A 157 4.97 -9.28 -1.08
CA GLU A 157 3.93 -8.32 -0.67
C GLU A 157 2.70 -8.38 -1.59
N ILE A 158 2.90 -8.53 -2.90
CA ILE A 158 1.76 -8.67 -3.82
C ILE A 158 1.07 -10.03 -3.66
N MET A 159 1.80 -11.10 -3.32
CA MET A 159 1.19 -12.37 -2.93
C MET A 159 0.30 -12.22 -1.69
N GLN A 160 0.74 -11.44 -0.69
CA GLN A 160 -0.11 -11.10 0.45
C GLN A 160 -1.38 -10.38 0.01
N LEU A 161 -1.28 -9.36 -0.85
CA LEU A 161 -2.42 -8.62 -1.40
C LEU A 161 -3.44 -9.57 -2.07
N GLU A 162 -2.96 -10.50 -2.91
CA GLU A 162 -3.82 -11.47 -3.61
C GLU A 162 -4.55 -12.42 -2.66
N LEU A 163 -3.85 -12.91 -1.62
CA LEU A 163 -4.37 -13.96 -0.74
C LEU A 163 -5.18 -13.41 0.44
N LEU A 164 -4.81 -12.27 0.99
CA LEU A 164 -5.52 -11.62 2.10
C LEU A 164 -6.81 -10.93 1.65
N LYS A 165 -6.88 -10.51 0.37
CA LYS A 165 -8.05 -9.90 -0.25
C LYS A 165 -8.62 -8.72 0.54
N PRO A 166 -7.79 -7.69 0.87
CA PRO A 166 -8.26 -6.53 1.61
C PRO A 166 -9.29 -5.74 0.80
N LYS A 167 -10.03 -4.82 1.45
CA LYS A 167 -10.90 -3.87 0.76
C LYS A 167 -10.11 -2.74 0.11
N PHE A 168 -9.09 -2.26 0.83
CA PHE A 168 -8.20 -1.17 0.41
C PHE A 168 -6.75 -1.55 0.61
N ALA A 169 -5.93 -1.27 -0.40
CA ALA A 169 -4.50 -1.47 -0.37
C ALA A 169 -3.77 -0.14 -0.55
N ILE A 170 -2.85 0.15 0.36
CA ILE A 170 -1.87 1.23 0.22
C ILE A 170 -0.57 0.58 -0.21
N LEU A 171 -0.05 0.96 -1.38
CA LEU A 171 1.16 0.42 -1.98
C LEU A 171 2.23 1.50 -1.93
N ASP A 172 3.13 1.44 -0.93
CA ASP A 172 4.15 2.48 -0.71
C ASP A 172 5.44 2.12 -1.45
N GLU A 173 5.71 2.83 -2.56
CA GLU A 173 6.89 2.68 -3.40
C GLU A 173 7.20 1.21 -3.77
N THR A 174 6.17 0.47 -4.18
CA THR A 174 6.31 -0.94 -4.57
C THR A 174 7.14 -1.15 -5.83
N ASP A 175 7.44 -0.08 -6.55
CA ASP A 175 8.30 -0.05 -7.75
C ASP A 175 9.77 0.28 -7.44
N SER A 176 10.10 0.67 -6.20
CA SER A 176 11.45 1.06 -5.82
C SER A 176 12.43 -0.11 -5.88
N GLY A 177 13.58 0.10 -6.54
CA GLY A 177 14.63 -0.92 -6.64
C GLY A 177 14.33 -2.11 -7.54
N LEU A 178 13.22 -2.10 -8.30
CA LEU A 178 12.87 -3.15 -9.23
C LEU A 178 13.48 -2.91 -10.62
N ASP A 179 13.98 -3.99 -11.23
CA ASP A 179 14.26 -4.03 -12.67
C ASP A 179 12.94 -4.07 -13.48
N VAL A 180 13.06 -4.00 -14.79
CA VAL A 180 11.89 -3.91 -15.70
C VAL A 180 11.01 -5.15 -15.60
N ASP A 181 11.61 -6.35 -15.49
CA ASP A 181 10.86 -7.60 -15.44
C ASP A 181 10.15 -7.78 -14.10
N ALA A 182 10.83 -7.51 -12.98
CA ALA A 182 10.22 -7.54 -11.65
C ALA A 182 9.10 -6.50 -11.52
N LEU A 183 9.29 -5.27 -12.05
CA LEU A 183 8.27 -4.24 -12.08
C LEU A 183 7.01 -4.70 -12.84
N ARG A 184 7.20 -5.34 -14.01
CA ARG A 184 6.09 -5.87 -14.79
C ARG A 184 5.32 -6.93 -14.02
N ILE A 185 6.01 -7.93 -13.44
CA ILE A 185 5.39 -9.02 -12.68
C ILE A 185 4.60 -8.49 -11.48
N VAL A 186 5.20 -7.59 -10.68
CA VAL A 186 4.57 -6.94 -9.53
C VAL A 186 3.31 -6.17 -9.97
N SER A 187 3.43 -5.37 -11.03
CA SER A 187 2.32 -4.56 -11.54
C SER A 187 1.17 -5.43 -12.08
N GLU A 188 1.48 -6.48 -12.84
CA GLU A 188 0.48 -7.45 -13.33
C GLU A 188 -0.24 -8.14 -12.15
N GLY A 189 0.50 -8.46 -11.06
CA GLY A 189 -0.07 -8.99 -9.82
C GLY A 189 -1.06 -8.04 -9.17
N VAL A 190 -0.73 -6.75 -9.06
CA VAL A 190 -1.64 -5.71 -8.53
C VAL A 190 -2.91 -5.61 -9.37
N VAL A 191 -2.77 -5.55 -10.71
CA VAL A 191 -3.91 -5.47 -11.62
C VAL A 191 -4.80 -6.71 -11.52
N ARG A 192 -4.19 -7.91 -11.44
CA ARG A 192 -4.90 -9.18 -11.25
C ARG A 192 -5.66 -9.21 -9.92
N ALA A 193 -5.01 -8.82 -8.81
CA ALA A 193 -5.63 -8.74 -7.49
C ALA A 193 -6.83 -7.79 -7.49
N LYS A 194 -6.67 -6.59 -8.06
CA LYS A 194 -7.76 -5.61 -8.21
C LYS A 194 -8.94 -6.19 -9.00
N ALA A 195 -8.67 -6.80 -10.15
CA ALA A 195 -9.71 -7.36 -11.01
C ALA A 195 -10.49 -8.48 -10.31
N ALA A 196 -9.80 -9.32 -9.50
CA ALA A 196 -10.44 -10.43 -8.79
C ALA A 196 -11.28 -9.99 -7.59
N ASN A 197 -10.88 -8.93 -6.87
CA ASN A 197 -11.45 -8.58 -5.57
C ASN A 197 -12.00 -7.15 -5.48
N ASN A 198 -11.92 -6.39 -6.56
CA ASN A 198 -12.41 -5.00 -6.61
C ASN A 198 -11.79 -4.08 -5.53
N HIS A 199 -10.48 -4.25 -5.24
CA HIS A 199 -9.77 -3.40 -4.26
C HIS A 199 -9.81 -1.92 -4.64
N GLY A 200 -9.96 -1.03 -3.65
CA GLY A 200 -9.52 0.36 -3.77
C GLY A 200 -8.01 0.42 -3.52
N ILE A 201 -7.27 1.11 -4.37
CA ILE A 201 -5.80 1.15 -4.30
C ILE A 201 -5.32 2.59 -4.18
N LEU A 202 -4.51 2.87 -3.17
CA LEU A 202 -3.68 4.07 -3.08
C LEU A 202 -2.24 3.68 -3.42
N LEU A 203 -1.80 4.01 -4.64
CA LEU A 203 -0.47 3.73 -5.14
C LEU A 203 0.42 4.96 -4.91
N ILE A 204 1.37 4.85 -3.99
CA ILE A 204 2.36 5.89 -3.71
C ILE A 204 3.60 5.59 -4.56
N THR A 205 3.96 6.53 -5.42
CA THR A 205 5.17 6.44 -6.25
C THR A 205 5.67 7.81 -6.63
N HIS A 206 6.95 7.92 -6.91
CA HIS A 206 7.56 9.10 -7.51
C HIS A 206 8.00 8.85 -8.97
N TYR A 207 7.76 7.64 -9.49
CA TYR A 207 8.09 7.25 -10.87
C TYR A 207 6.84 6.96 -11.69
N THR A 208 6.79 7.48 -12.90
CA THR A 208 5.70 7.23 -13.85
C THR A 208 5.76 5.86 -14.49
N ARG A 209 6.95 5.19 -14.44
CA ARG A 209 7.16 3.88 -15.08
C ARG A 209 6.17 2.79 -14.63
N ILE A 210 5.75 2.78 -13.35
CA ILE A 210 4.76 1.82 -12.84
C ILE A 210 3.37 2.10 -13.43
N LEU A 211 3.05 3.38 -13.69
CA LEU A 211 1.75 3.79 -14.24
C LEU A 211 1.54 3.33 -15.69
N LYS A 212 2.59 2.89 -16.39
CA LYS A 212 2.48 2.24 -17.70
C LYS A 212 1.79 0.88 -17.61
N TYR A 213 1.90 0.22 -16.47
CA TYR A 213 1.28 -1.10 -16.19
C TYR A 213 0.01 -0.98 -15.34
N ILE A 214 0.02 -0.10 -14.33
CA ILE A 214 -1.10 0.15 -13.42
C ILE A 214 -1.68 1.52 -13.77
N LYS A 215 -2.75 1.53 -14.59
CA LYS A 215 -3.39 2.78 -14.99
C LYS A 215 -4.22 3.33 -13.82
N PRO A 216 -3.90 4.51 -13.27
CA PRO A 216 -4.70 5.12 -12.23
C PRO A 216 -5.98 5.73 -12.81
N ASP A 217 -7.04 5.75 -12.00
CA ASP A 217 -8.26 6.49 -12.29
C ASP A 217 -8.07 7.97 -11.91
N PHE A 218 -7.29 8.24 -10.85
CA PHE A 218 -6.97 9.58 -10.36
C PHE A 218 -5.48 9.70 -10.01
N VAL A 219 -4.94 10.89 -10.25
CA VAL A 219 -3.56 11.26 -9.86
C VAL A 219 -3.62 12.45 -8.93
N HIS A 220 -2.92 12.37 -7.80
CA HIS A 220 -2.82 13.42 -6.80
C HIS A 220 -1.37 13.87 -6.67
N VAL A 221 -1.14 15.17 -6.72
CA VAL A 221 0.18 15.75 -6.43
C VAL A 221 0.26 16.06 -4.94
N PHE A 222 1.24 15.46 -4.27
CA PHE A 222 1.46 15.60 -2.85
C PHE A 222 2.73 16.41 -2.58
N ALA A 223 2.57 17.58 -1.98
CA ALA A 223 3.66 18.46 -1.63
C ALA A 223 3.44 19.07 -0.24
N SER A 224 4.52 19.23 0.53
CA SER A 224 4.51 19.89 1.85
C SER A 224 3.41 19.41 2.80
N GLY A 225 3.12 18.09 2.78
CA GLY A 225 2.13 17.46 3.65
C GLY A 225 0.67 17.61 3.20
N ARG A 226 0.41 18.01 1.96
CA ARG A 226 -0.94 18.23 1.40
C ARG A 226 -1.09 17.69 0.00
N ILE A 227 -2.33 17.40 -0.41
CA ILE A 227 -2.70 17.24 -1.82
C ILE A 227 -2.88 18.66 -2.38
N VAL A 228 -2.05 19.03 -3.37
CA VAL A 228 -2.02 20.37 -3.95
C VAL A 228 -2.67 20.44 -5.33
N GLU A 229 -2.73 19.33 -6.05
CA GLU A 229 -3.43 19.21 -7.33
C GLU A 229 -4.00 17.79 -7.45
N GLN A 230 -5.14 17.66 -8.15
CA GLN A 230 -5.76 16.39 -8.47
C GLN A 230 -6.23 16.41 -9.93
N GLY A 231 -6.02 15.32 -10.65
CA GLY A 231 -6.41 15.16 -12.04
C GLY A 231 -6.59 13.71 -12.45
N GLY A 232 -6.79 13.49 -13.74
CA GLY A 232 -6.77 12.18 -14.37
C GLY A 232 -5.35 11.69 -14.66
N PRO A 233 -5.23 10.59 -15.44
CA PRO A 233 -3.92 10.00 -15.80
C PRO A 233 -2.97 10.99 -16.50
N GLU A 234 -3.50 11.97 -17.23
CA GLU A 234 -2.74 13.01 -17.93
C GLU A 234 -1.88 13.87 -17.00
N LEU A 235 -2.27 13.99 -15.71
CA LEU A 235 -1.48 14.71 -14.72
C LEU A 235 -0.14 13.99 -14.45
N ALA A 236 -0.09 12.68 -14.54
CA ALA A 236 1.16 11.94 -14.41
C ALA A 236 2.13 12.24 -15.56
N ASP A 237 1.62 12.37 -16.79
CA ASP A 237 2.45 12.74 -17.96
C ASP A 237 3.00 14.17 -17.81
N LYS A 238 2.17 15.10 -17.29
CA LYS A 238 2.61 16.48 -16.96
C LYS A 238 3.76 16.44 -15.95
N LEU A 239 3.63 15.65 -14.88
CA LEU A 239 4.66 15.52 -13.84
C LEU A 239 5.94 14.88 -14.36
N GLU A 240 5.85 13.92 -15.29
CA GLU A 240 7.03 13.31 -15.94
C GLU A 240 7.79 14.35 -16.78
N ALA A 241 7.07 15.22 -17.47
CA ALA A 241 7.67 16.22 -18.36
C ALA A 241 8.22 17.45 -17.61
N GLN A 242 7.56 17.93 -16.55
CA GLN A 242 7.83 19.21 -15.90
C GLN A 242 8.45 19.06 -14.50
N GLY A 243 8.36 17.86 -13.90
CA GLY A 243 8.79 17.62 -12.52
C GLY A 243 7.87 18.28 -11.49
N TYR A 244 8.40 18.45 -10.27
CA TYR A 244 7.63 18.94 -9.11
C TYR A 244 8.00 20.37 -8.69
N ALA A 245 8.82 21.09 -9.49
CA ALA A 245 9.38 22.38 -9.06
C ALA A 245 8.30 23.43 -8.74
N GLU A 246 7.22 23.49 -9.52
CA GLU A 246 6.11 24.43 -9.32
C GLU A 246 5.32 24.18 -8.02
N TYR A 247 5.36 22.96 -7.46
CA TYR A 247 4.62 22.56 -6.25
C TYR A 247 5.45 22.69 -4.96
N VAL A 248 6.76 22.88 -5.07
CA VAL A 248 7.67 22.96 -3.90
C VAL A 248 7.89 24.41 -3.46
N THR A 249 7.68 25.37 -4.35
CA THR A 249 7.87 26.81 -4.11
C THR A 249 6.62 27.54 -3.60
N ALA A 250 5.53 26.84 -3.39
CA ALA A 250 4.26 27.42 -2.95
C ALA A 250 4.05 27.27 -1.42
#